data_b95b5f70b03d2c3dbfc565fa3b70eca1
#
_entry.id   b95b5f70b03d2c3dbfc565fa3b70eca1
#
_cell.length_a   1.000
_cell.length_b   1.000
_cell.length_c   1.000
_cell.angle_alpha   90.00
_cell.angle_beta   90.00
_cell.angle_gamma   90.00
#
_symmetry.space_group_name_H-M   'P 1'
#
loop_
_entity.id
_entity.type
_entity.pdbx_description
1 polymer ?
#
loop_
_entity_poly.entity_id
_entity_poly.type
_entity_poly.pdbx_seq_one_letter_code
_entity_poly.pdbx_strand_id
1 'polypeptide(L)'
;MFFFVSLLSEVNQFTYIIMISNALQDALNGQIVNEIFSANMYLSMSFYFEQEGFDGFSNWMKKQSAEEMDHAYQMASYVIKRGGTAVVGQIPAVKQTWTSPLDAFEDAYKHECHVSKLIDKLLDQAVAEGDKATEDFLWQFVREQVEEEATASGIVDRIKRMGDSAIFNLDEQYGKRV
;
A
#
# COMPACT_ATOMS: atom_id res chain seq x y z
N MET A 1 43.51 23.98 17.79
CA MET A 1 42.81 22.77 18.27
C MET A 1 41.35 23.01 18.69
N PHE A 2 40.96 24.25 18.96
CA PHE A 2 39.55 24.56 19.33
C PHE A 2 38.59 24.79 18.17
N PHE A 3 39.07 25.10 16.97
CA PHE A 3 38.21 25.33 15.79
C PHE A 3 37.64 24.04 15.18
N PHE A 4 38.31 22.90 15.32
CA PHE A 4 37.85 21.62 14.74
C PHE A 4 36.71 20.95 15.53
N VAL A 5 36.67 21.16 16.83
CA VAL A 5 35.63 20.59 17.71
C VAL A 5 34.30 21.30 17.51
N SER A 6 34.30 22.61 17.21
CA SER A 6 33.11 23.40 16.90
C SER A 6 32.44 22.97 15.58
N LEU A 7 33.25 22.68 14.54
CA LEU A 7 32.70 22.22 13.25
C LEU A 7 32.06 20.84 13.34
N LEU A 8 32.59 19.93 14.14
CA LEU A 8 31.99 18.60 14.32
C LEU A 8 30.68 18.62 15.11
N SER A 9 30.50 19.59 16.02
CA SER A 9 29.21 19.75 16.73
C SER A 9 28.13 20.37 15.84
N GLU A 10 28.51 21.28 14.95
CA GLU A 10 27.55 21.88 13.99
C GLU A 10 27.13 20.88 12.89
N VAL A 11 28.05 20.06 12.38
CA VAL A 11 27.72 19.00 11.40
C VAL A 11 26.76 17.97 12.01
N ASN A 12 26.96 17.61 13.30
CA ASN A 12 26.07 16.68 13.99
C ASN A 12 24.63 17.27 14.19
N GLN A 13 24.51 18.58 14.43
CA GLN A 13 23.21 19.23 14.56
C GLN A 13 22.46 19.32 13.23
N PHE A 14 23.15 19.56 12.11
CA PHE A 14 22.53 19.56 10.78
C PHE A 14 22.11 18.15 10.32
N THR A 15 22.87 17.12 10.70
CA THR A 15 22.52 15.73 10.38
C THR A 15 21.27 15.27 11.15
N TYR A 16 21.05 15.77 12.37
CA TYR A 16 19.89 15.39 13.20
C TYR A 16 18.55 15.94 12.69
N ILE A 17 18.56 17.04 11.95
CA ILE A 17 17.32 17.68 11.43
C ILE A 17 16.76 16.97 10.20
N ILE A 18 17.56 16.16 9.51
CA ILE A 18 17.19 15.47 8.26
C ILE A 18 16.80 14.00 8.50
N MET A 19 17.27 13.39 9.58
CA MET A 19 17.05 11.96 9.84
C MET A 19 15.64 11.68 10.35
N ILE A 20 15.04 10.64 9.78
CA ILE A 20 13.80 10.07 10.32
C ILE A 20 14.07 9.47 11.71
N SER A 21 13.09 9.53 12.63
CA SER A 21 13.20 8.83 13.91
C SER A 21 13.23 7.31 13.72
N ASN A 22 13.86 6.59 14.65
CA ASN A 22 13.83 5.12 14.61
C ASN A 22 12.40 4.58 14.67
N ALA A 23 11.51 5.22 15.43
CA ALA A 23 10.12 4.79 15.57
C ALA A 23 9.33 4.93 14.25
N LEU A 24 9.47 6.07 13.56
CA LEU A 24 8.86 6.26 12.23
C LEU A 24 9.51 5.35 11.17
N GLN A 25 10.82 5.17 11.20
CA GLN A 25 11.51 4.23 10.32
C GLN A 25 10.96 2.81 10.48
N ASP A 26 10.83 2.33 11.72
CA ASP A 26 10.34 0.98 12.01
C ASP A 26 8.87 0.82 11.59
N ALA A 27 8.05 1.86 11.81
CA ALA A 27 6.66 1.88 11.39
C ALA A 27 6.52 1.87 9.86
N LEU A 28 7.32 2.66 9.13
CA LEU A 28 7.34 2.64 7.66
C LEU A 28 7.88 1.33 7.10
N ASN A 29 8.89 0.72 7.72
CA ASN A 29 9.34 -0.62 7.36
C ASN A 29 8.26 -1.68 7.58
N GLY A 30 7.44 -1.54 8.62
CA GLY A 30 6.23 -2.36 8.81
C GLY A 30 5.23 -2.16 7.67
N GLN A 31 5.03 -0.93 7.21
CA GLN A 31 4.13 -0.68 6.08
C GLN A 31 4.69 -1.19 4.76
N ILE A 32 5.99 -1.11 4.49
CA ILE A 32 6.62 -1.76 3.32
C ILE A 32 6.26 -3.25 3.27
N VAL A 33 6.28 -3.94 4.40
CA VAL A 33 5.86 -5.36 4.48
C VAL A 33 4.37 -5.52 4.15
N ASN A 34 3.51 -4.59 4.61
CA ASN A 34 2.07 -4.61 4.32
C ASN A 34 1.79 -4.37 2.83
N GLU A 35 2.48 -3.42 2.18
CA GLU A 35 2.33 -3.17 0.74
C GLU A 35 2.77 -4.39 -0.09
N ILE A 36 3.88 -5.04 0.27
CA ILE A 36 4.31 -6.29 -0.40
C ILE A 36 3.30 -7.41 -0.15
N PHE A 37 2.69 -7.48 1.04
CA PHE A 37 1.61 -8.42 1.32
C PHE A 37 0.39 -8.14 0.43
N SER A 38 -0.02 -6.86 0.29
CA SER A 38 -1.10 -6.42 -0.59
C SER A 38 -0.82 -6.84 -2.04
N ALA A 39 0.39 -6.56 -2.54
CA ALA A 39 0.83 -6.95 -3.87
C ALA A 39 0.70 -8.47 -4.10
N ASN A 40 1.15 -9.28 -3.14
CA ASN A 40 1.05 -10.74 -3.21
C ASN A 40 -0.41 -11.23 -3.13
N MET A 41 -1.26 -10.58 -2.33
CA MET A 41 -2.68 -10.88 -2.24
C MET A 41 -3.38 -10.63 -3.59
N TYR A 42 -3.17 -9.47 -4.19
CA TYR A 42 -3.71 -9.14 -5.50
C TYR A 42 -3.16 -10.06 -6.61
N LEU A 43 -1.88 -10.42 -6.55
CA LEU A 43 -1.30 -11.41 -7.47
C LEU A 43 -1.98 -12.77 -7.32
N SER A 44 -2.24 -13.22 -6.10
CA SER A 44 -2.96 -14.48 -5.83
C SER A 44 -4.40 -14.43 -6.36
N MET A 45 -5.10 -13.29 -6.18
CA MET A 45 -6.44 -13.07 -6.76
C MET A 45 -6.40 -13.10 -8.29
N SER A 46 -5.36 -12.56 -8.92
CA SER A 46 -5.22 -12.59 -10.38
C SER A 46 -5.12 -14.01 -10.92
N PHE A 47 -4.37 -14.89 -10.26
CA PHE A 47 -4.27 -16.30 -10.64
C PHE A 47 -5.59 -17.05 -10.45
N TYR A 48 -6.31 -16.77 -9.35
CA TYR A 48 -7.64 -17.32 -9.14
C TYR A 48 -8.59 -16.92 -10.28
N PHE A 49 -8.66 -15.64 -10.64
CA PHE A 49 -9.53 -15.18 -11.73
C PHE A 49 -9.15 -15.75 -13.09
N GLU A 50 -7.86 -15.90 -13.39
CA GLU A 50 -7.39 -16.52 -14.62
C GLU A 50 -7.80 -18.00 -14.71
N GLN A 51 -7.72 -18.74 -13.60
CA GLN A 51 -8.15 -20.15 -13.53
C GLN A 51 -9.68 -20.30 -13.69
N GLU A 52 -10.46 -19.34 -13.18
CA GLU A 52 -11.92 -19.32 -13.30
C GLU A 52 -12.41 -18.75 -14.65
N GLY A 53 -11.53 -18.31 -15.54
CA GLY A 53 -11.87 -17.79 -16.87
C GLY A 53 -12.35 -16.33 -16.88
N PHE A 54 -11.94 -15.53 -15.86
CA PHE A 54 -12.22 -14.10 -15.76
C PHE A 54 -10.96 -13.29 -16.08
N ASP A 55 -10.62 -13.20 -17.36
CA ASP A 55 -9.39 -12.53 -17.82
C ASP A 55 -9.35 -11.03 -17.49
N GLY A 56 -10.51 -10.37 -17.50
CA GLY A 56 -10.64 -8.96 -17.19
C GLY A 56 -10.37 -8.67 -15.72
N PHE A 57 -10.96 -9.42 -14.82
CA PHE A 57 -10.68 -9.30 -13.38
C PHE A 57 -9.25 -9.71 -13.06
N SER A 58 -8.71 -10.76 -13.71
CA SER A 58 -7.30 -11.13 -13.59
C SER A 58 -6.39 -9.97 -13.95
N ASN A 59 -6.63 -9.29 -15.08
CA ASN A 59 -5.84 -8.12 -15.48
C ASN A 59 -5.95 -6.98 -14.47
N TRP A 60 -7.16 -6.71 -13.96
CA TRP A 60 -7.39 -5.69 -12.95
C TRP A 60 -6.57 -5.96 -11.68
N MET A 61 -6.59 -7.20 -11.19
CA MET A 61 -5.82 -7.62 -10.00
C MET A 61 -4.29 -7.56 -10.24
N LYS A 62 -3.82 -7.89 -11.46
CA LYS A 62 -2.40 -7.73 -11.84
C LYS A 62 -1.95 -6.27 -11.76
N LYS A 63 -2.82 -5.33 -12.16
CA LYS A 63 -2.53 -3.89 -12.06
C LYS A 63 -2.48 -3.43 -10.61
N GLN A 64 -3.44 -3.84 -9.77
CA GLN A 64 -3.39 -3.57 -8.33
C GLN A 64 -2.09 -4.12 -7.72
N SER A 65 -1.73 -5.37 -8.00
CA SER A 65 -0.49 -5.97 -7.51
C SER A 65 0.75 -5.15 -7.86
N ALA A 66 0.81 -4.59 -9.07
CA ALA A 66 1.92 -3.74 -9.50
C ALA A 66 1.92 -2.38 -8.77
N GLU A 67 0.76 -1.79 -8.55
CA GLU A 67 0.56 -0.54 -7.82
C GLU A 67 1.02 -0.67 -6.36
N GLU A 68 0.63 -1.74 -5.66
CA GLU A 68 1.05 -2.01 -4.28
C GLU A 68 2.57 -2.22 -4.16
N MET A 69 3.17 -2.88 -5.13
CA MET A 69 4.62 -3.03 -5.16
C MET A 69 5.31 -1.68 -5.37
N ASP A 70 4.74 -0.77 -6.16
CA ASP A 70 5.25 0.59 -6.35
C ASP A 70 5.15 1.42 -5.05
N HIS A 71 4.06 1.28 -4.29
CA HIS A 71 3.92 1.87 -2.95
C HIS A 71 5.04 1.41 -2.01
N ALA A 72 5.35 0.11 -1.98
CA ALA A 72 6.47 -0.41 -1.19
C ALA A 72 7.81 0.24 -1.60
N TYR A 73 8.06 0.41 -2.89
CA TYR A 73 9.28 1.09 -3.39
C TYR A 73 9.30 2.58 -3.03
N GLN A 74 8.18 3.28 -3.11
CA GLN A 74 8.08 4.69 -2.72
C GLN A 74 8.42 4.87 -1.24
N MET A 75 7.84 4.06 -0.36
CA MET A 75 8.10 4.09 1.08
C MET A 75 9.55 3.76 1.41
N ALA A 76 10.11 2.70 0.80
CA ALA A 76 11.53 2.34 0.97
C ALA A 76 12.46 3.47 0.53
N SER A 77 12.19 4.06 -0.63
CA SER A 77 12.93 5.22 -1.15
C SER A 77 12.87 6.42 -0.22
N TYR A 78 11.68 6.67 0.36
CA TYR A 78 11.49 7.76 1.31
C TYR A 78 12.32 7.54 2.59
N VAL A 79 12.26 6.35 3.20
CA VAL A 79 13.07 6.00 4.39
C VAL A 79 14.55 6.24 4.11
N ILE A 80 15.06 5.78 2.97
CA ILE A 80 16.49 5.97 2.58
C ILE A 80 16.81 7.46 2.40
N LYS A 81 15.97 8.23 1.72
CA LYS A 81 16.16 9.68 1.53
C LYS A 81 16.18 10.45 2.85
N ARG A 82 15.48 9.93 3.87
CA ARG A 82 15.43 10.51 5.22
C ARG A 82 16.57 10.00 6.12
N GLY A 83 17.61 9.35 5.54
CA GLY A 83 18.79 8.85 6.24
C GLY A 83 18.56 7.59 7.07
N GLY A 84 17.40 6.95 6.91
CA GLY A 84 17.06 5.67 7.54
C GLY A 84 17.49 4.46 6.72
N THR A 85 17.17 3.28 7.23
CA THR A 85 17.41 1.99 6.59
C THR A 85 16.09 1.33 6.23
N ALA A 86 15.84 1.12 4.92
CA ALA A 86 14.71 0.35 4.46
C ALA A 86 14.99 -1.15 4.60
N VAL A 87 14.05 -1.87 5.19
CA VAL A 87 14.17 -3.31 5.46
C VAL A 87 12.87 -4.02 5.05
N VAL A 88 13.01 -5.13 4.33
CA VAL A 88 11.90 -6.03 4.05
C VAL A 88 11.91 -7.15 5.07
N GLY A 89 10.89 -7.19 5.92
CA GLY A 89 10.68 -8.26 6.89
C GLY A 89 10.04 -9.51 6.27
N GLN A 90 9.60 -10.43 7.12
CA GLN A 90 8.86 -11.62 6.68
C GLN A 90 7.48 -11.22 6.14
N ILE A 91 7.16 -11.65 4.91
CA ILE A 91 5.84 -11.47 4.32
C ILE A 91 4.96 -12.68 4.68
N PRO A 92 3.79 -12.49 5.29
CA PRO A 92 2.85 -13.58 5.57
C PRO A 92 2.34 -14.25 4.29
N ALA A 93 1.89 -15.50 4.41
CA ALA A 93 1.22 -16.19 3.32
C ALA A 93 -0.15 -15.55 3.03
N VAL A 94 -0.49 -15.42 1.75
CA VAL A 94 -1.78 -14.88 1.31
C VAL A 94 -2.81 -15.99 1.07
N LYS A 95 -4.09 -15.65 1.09
CA LYS A 95 -5.20 -16.53 0.69
C LYS A 95 -5.04 -16.89 -0.81
N GLN A 96 -5.38 -18.13 -1.16
CA GLN A 96 -5.14 -18.68 -2.50
C GLN A 96 -6.44 -19.03 -3.25
N THR A 97 -7.58 -19.11 -2.57
CA THR A 97 -8.84 -19.55 -3.16
C THR A 97 -10.02 -18.71 -2.65
N TRP A 98 -10.98 -18.49 -3.51
CA TRP A 98 -12.24 -17.80 -3.22
C TRP A 98 -13.40 -18.63 -3.78
N THR A 99 -14.60 -18.41 -3.25
CA THR A 99 -15.81 -19.17 -3.63
C THR A 99 -16.55 -18.54 -4.79
N SER A 100 -16.28 -17.28 -5.11
CA SER A 100 -16.90 -16.53 -6.20
C SER A 100 -16.13 -15.23 -6.47
N PRO A 101 -16.35 -14.59 -7.63
CA PRO A 101 -15.83 -13.24 -7.88
C PRO A 101 -16.26 -12.23 -6.81
N LEU A 102 -17.47 -12.31 -6.31
CA LEU A 102 -17.96 -11.46 -5.23
C LEU A 102 -17.14 -11.64 -3.95
N ASP A 103 -16.86 -12.89 -3.55
CA ASP A 103 -16.05 -13.20 -2.36
C ASP A 103 -14.63 -12.60 -2.49
N ALA A 104 -14.02 -12.69 -3.68
CA ALA A 104 -12.70 -12.11 -3.91
C ALA A 104 -12.71 -10.57 -3.81
N PHE A 105 -13.68 -9.89 -4.42
CA PHE A 105 -13.78 -8.43 -4.35
C PHE A 105 -14.21 -7.93 -2.96
N GLU A 106 -15.01 -8.69 -2.21
CA GLU A 106 -15.31 -8.37 -0.81
C GLU A 106 -14.06 -8.46 0.08
N ASP A 107 -13.18 -9.44 -0.16
CA ASP A 107 -11.90 -9.52 0.53
C ASP A 107 -10.97 -8.37 0.14
N ALA A 108 -10.90 -8.00 -1.14
CA ALA A 108 -10.17 -6.83 -1.59
C ALA A 108 -10.65 -5.55 -0.87
N TYR A 109 -11.97 -5.30 -0.86
CA TYR A 109 -12.51 -4.12 -0.17
C TYR A 109 -12.20 -4.11 1.33
N LYS A 110 -12.34 -5.25 2.03
CA LYS A 110 -11.98 -5.35 3.45
C LYS A 110 -10.49 -5.07 3.68
N HIS A 111 -9.65 -5.49 2.73
CA HIS A 111 -8.22 -5.25 2.78
C HIS A 111 -7.91 -3.76 2.64
N GLU A 112 -8.51 -3.05 1.66
CA GLU A 112 -8.32 -1.60 1.51
C GLU A 112 -8.74 -0.82 2.76
N CYS A 113 -9.89 -1.18 3.36
CA CYS A 113 -10.31 -0.61 4.64
C CYS A 113 -9.32 -0.91 5.81
N HIS A 114 -8.54 -1.97 5.70
CA HIS A 114 -7.48 -2.28 6.67
C HIS A 114 -6.23 -1.44 6.40
N VAL A 115 -5.80 -1.32 5.15
CA VAL A 115 -4.65 -0.50 4.73
C VAL A 115 -4.87 0.95 5.11
N SER A 116 -6.06 1.52 4.86
CA SER A 116 -6.42 2.89 5.28
C SER A 116 -6.14 3.12 6.76
N LYS A 117 -6.52 2.19 7.63
CA LYS A 117 -6.28 2.29 9.08
C LYS A 117 -4.79 2.21 9.45
N LEU A 118 -3.98 1.53 8.65
CA LEU A 118 -2.53 1.46 8.86
C LEU A 118 -1.87 2.78 8.45
N ILE A 119 -2.27 3.34 7.31
CA ILE A 119 -1.82 4.65 6.84
C ILE A 119 -2.21 5.77 7.83
N ASP A 120 -3.46 5.76 8.33
CA ASP A 120 -3.91 6.72 9.35
C ASP A 120 -3.03 6.66 10.61
N LYS A 121 -2.69 5.47 11.09
CA LYS A 121 -1.80 5.32 12.26
C LYS A 121 -0.39 5.85 12.00
N LEU A 122 0.16 5.65 10.80
CA LEU A 122 1.44 6.22 10.41
C LEU A 122 1.39 7.74 10.40
N LEU A 123 0.32 8.30 9.84
CA LEU A 123 0.10 9.75 9.81
C LEU A 123 -0.01 10.32 11.23
N ASP A 124 -0.81 9.68 12.09
CA ASP A 124 -0.95 10.09 13.51
C ASP A 124 0.40 10.08 14.23
N GLN A 125 1.24 9.07 13.95
CA GLN A 125 2.59 9.02 14.53
C GLN A 125 3.48 10.14 14.02
N ALA A 126 3.47 10.43 12.71
CA ALA A 126 4.24 11.52 12.13
C ALA A 126 3.83 12.88 12.72
N VAL A 127 2.52 13.09 12.91
CA VAL A 127 1.97 14.28 13.57
C VAL A 127 2.43 14.38 15.02
N ALA A 128 2.34 13.28 15.77
CA ALA A 128 2.75 13.23 17.18
C ALA A 128 4.24 13.52 17.39
N GLU A 129 5.08 13.10 16.44
CA GLU A 129 6.53 13.38 16.44
C GLU A 129 6.89 14.78 15.87
N GLY A 130 5.91 15.47 15.27
CA GLY A 130 6.12 16.76 14.61
C GLY A 130 6.93 16.68 13.32
N ASP A 131 7.01 15.48 12.69
CA ASP A 131 7.75 15.24 11.45
C ASP A 131 6.91 15.64 10.23
N LYS A 132 6.93 16.95 9.92
CA LYS A 132 6.17 17.54 8.81
C LYS A 132 6.50 16.95 7.44
N ALA A 133 7.71 16.47 7.23
CA ALA A 133 8.10 15.84 5.97
C ALA A 133 7.47 14.46 5.81
N THR A 134 7.41 13.67 6.90
CA THR A 134 6.72 12.37 6.88
C THR A 134 5.20 12.56 6.82
N GLU A 135 4.65 13.56 7.53
CA GLU A 135 3.23 13.92 7.43
C GLU A 135 2.85 14.25 5.98
N ASP A 136 3.60 15.12 5.29
CA ASP A 136 3.34 15.50 3.89
C ASP A 136 3.48 14.30 2.94
N PHE A 137 4.50 13.47 3.12
CA PHE A 137 4.70 12.25 2.35
C PHE A 137 3.52 11.27 2.47
N LEU A 138 2.96 11.10 3.66
CA LEU A 138 1.86 10.15 3.91
C LEU A 138 0.51 10.64 3.37
N TRP A 139 0.30 11.94 3.22
CA TRP A 139 -0.96 12.49 2.69
C TRP A 139 -1.31 12.03 1.28
N GLN A 140 -0.34 11.65 0.45
CA GLN A 140 -0.64 11.07 -0.86
C GLN A 140 -1.37 9.72 -0.70
N PHE A 141 -0.88 8.85 0.18
CA PHE A 141 -1.50 7.53 0.44
C PHE A 141 -2.87 7.66 1.10
N VAL A 142 -3.08 8.65 1.98
CA VAL A 142 -4.42 8.93 2.53
C VAL A 142 -5.41 9.27 1.43
N ARG A 143 -5.01 10.08 0.44
CA ARG A 143 -5.88 10.42 -0.71
C ARG A 143 -6.13 9.21 -1.61
N GLU A 144 -5.10 8.41 -1.88
CA GLU A 144 -5.21 7.19 -2.67
C GLU A 144 -6.14 6.19 -2.01
N GLN A 145 -6.07 5.98 -0.69
CA GLN A 145 -6.95 5.05 0.02
C GLN A 145 -8.43 5.42 -0.08
N VAL A 146 -8.78 6.71 -0.16
CA VAL A 146 -10.17 7.12 -0.43
C VAL A 146 -10.65 6.60 -1.79
N GLU A 147 -9.80 6.68 -2.81
CA GLU A 147 -10.12 6.18 -4.16
C GLU A 147 -10.12 4.64 -4.23
N GLU A 148 -9.20 3.97 -3.53
CA GLU A 148 -9.12 2.51 -3.49
C GLU A 148 -10.36 1.90 -2.80
N GLU A 149 -10.75 2.42 -1.64
CA GLU A 149 -11.98 1.99 -0.97
C GLU A 149 -13.23 2.25 -1.83
N ALA A 150 -13.32 3.42 -2.44
CA ALA A 150 -14.44 3.76 -3.32
C ALA A 150 -14.50 2.84 -4.55
N THR A 151 -13.34 2.53 -5.14
CA THR A 151 -13.24 1.64 -6.30
C THR A 151 -13.64 0.21 -5.93
N ALA A 152 -13.04 -0.36 -4.89
CA ALA A 152 -13.33 -1.73 -4.46
C ALA A 152 -14.79 -1.91 -4.02
N SER A 153 -15.33 -0.97 -3.22
CA SER A 153 -16.74 -1.02 -2.81
C SER A 153 -17.69 -0.86 -4.01
N GLY A 154 -17.34 -0.01 -4.96
CA GLY A 154 -18.13 0.18 -6.18
C GLY A 154 -18.20 -1.07 -7.05
N ILE A 155 -17.12 -1.87 -7.12
CA ILE A 155 -17.12 -3.16 -7.82
C ILE A 155 -18.04 -4.17 -7.10
N VAL A 156 -17.88 -4.29 -5.77
CA VAL A 156 -18.73 -5.16 -4.93
C VAL A 156 -20.21 -4.82 -5.14
N ASP A 157 -20.58 -3.54 -5.10
CA ASP A 157 -21.94 -3.08 -5.28
C ASP A 157 -22.49 -3.42 -6.66
N ARG A 158 -21.70 -3.29 -7.72
CA ARG A 158 -22.11 -3.63 -9.09
C ARG A 158 -22.36 -5.12 -9.24
N ILE A 159 -21.44 -5.97 -8.73
CA ILE A 159 -21.61 -7.42 -8.76
C ILE A 159 -22.89 -7.81 -8.02
N LYS A 160 -23.14 -7.26 -6.82
CA LYS A 160 -24.37 -7.54 -6.04
C LYS A 160 -25.66 -7.13 -6.77
N ARG A 161 -25.64 -5.98 -7.45
CA ARG A 161 -26.83 -5.46 -8.16
C ARG A 161 -27.13 -6.19 -9.46
N MET A 162 -26.10 -6.61 -10.19
CA MET A 162 -26.26 -7.20 -11.52
C MET A 162 -26.46 -8.72 -11.47
N GLY A 163 -26.03 -9.37 -10.39
CA GLY A 163 -26.10 -10.82 -10.23
C GLY A 163 -25.18 -11.59 -11.19
N ASP A 164 -25.18 -12.91 -11.08
CA ASP A 164 -24.25 -13.80 -11.78
C ASP A 164 -24.35 -13.72 -13.31
N SER A 165 -25.53 -13.43 -13.85
CA SER A 165 -25.75 -13.38 -15.31
C SER A 165 -25.00 -12.24 -16.02
N ALA A 166 -24.56 -11.22 -15.27
CA ALA A 166 -23.88 -10.06 -15.84
C ALA A 166 -22.39 -10.00 -15.46
N ILE A 167 -21.88 -10.99 -14.72
CA ILE A 167 -20.50 -10.99 -14.21
C ILE A 167 -19.49 -10.94 -15.37
N PHE A 168 -19.73 -11.62 -16.49
CA PHE A 168 -18.85 -11.58 -17.66
C PHE A 168 -18.82 -10.21 -18.34
N ASN A 169 -19.92 -9.44 -18.30
CA ASN A 169 -19.92 -8.08 -18.82
C ASN A 169 -19.09 -7.14 -17.94
N LEU A 170 -19.11 -7.35 -16.63
CA LEU A 170 -18.28 -6.62 -15.69
C LEU A 170 -16.79 -6.99 -15.87
N ASP A 171 -16.50 -8.27 -16.04
CA ASP A 171 -15.16 -8.76 -16.33
C ASP A 171 -14.56 -8.05 -17.55
N GLU A 172 -15.28 -8.07 -18.70
CA GLU A 172 -14.85 -7.36 -19.91
C GLU A 172 -14.64 -5.84 -19.68
N GLN A 173 -15.51 -5.21 -18.89
CA GLN A 173 -15.42 -3.79 -18.59
C GLN A 173 -14.17 -3.47 -17.78
N TYR A 174 -13.88 -4.24 -16.72
CA TYR A 174 -12.71 -4.03 -15.86
C TYR A 174 -11.39 -4.45 -16.49
N GLY A 175 -11.42 -5.38 -17.46
CA GLY A 175 -10.27 -5.76 -18.25
C GLY A 175 -9.69 -4.64 -19.12
N LYS A 176 -10.45 -3.56 -19.35
CA LYS A 176 -10.01 -2.37 -20.12
C LYS A 176 -9.20 -1.37 -19.30
N ARG A 177 -8.95 -1.63 -18.03
CA ARG A 177 -8.04 -0.82 -17.22
C ARG A 177 -6.63 -0.84 -17.85
N VAL A 178 -6.15 0.36 -18.20
CA VAL A 178 -4.82 0.56 -18.83
C VAL A 178 -3.76 0.77 -17.75
#